data_fec69aa0e77f7f07ea8ef0fcf0636d3f
#
_entry.id   fec69aa0e77f7f07ea8ef0fcf0636d3f
#
_cell.length_a   1.000
_cell.length_b   1.000
_cell.length_c   1.000
_cell.angle_alpha   90.00
_cell.angle_beta   90.00
_cell.angle_gamma   90.00
#
_symmetry.space_group_name_H-M   'P 1'
#
loop_
_entity.id
_entity.type
_entity.pdbx_description
1 polymer ?
#
loop_
_entity_poly.entity_id
_entity_poly.type
_entity_poly.pdbx_seq_one_letter_code
_entity_poly.pdbx_strand_id
1 'polypeptide(L)'
;LAEPFVIRPTSETSIGAAFARWVESYRDLPLLINQWANVMRWEMRPRLFLRTAEFLWQEGHTAHETAEEAIVETETMHKVYEDFLRDHLAIPTIPGEKTERERFPGAVRTLTVEAMVQDKKAIQAGTSHYLGQNFAKAAGIQFLGRDNTKQFAHTTSWGVSTRLIGTMIMAHGDDDGVMLPPRIAPQQI
;
A
#
# COMPACT_ATOMS: atom_id res chain seq x y z
N LEU A 1 -22.99 16.78 -17.83
CA LEU A 1 -21.52 16.86 -17.78
C LEU A 1 -21.00 16.59 -19.17
N ALA A 2 -20.11 17.45 -19.68
CA ALA A 2 -19.55 17.32 -21.02
C ALA A 2 -18.50 16.21 -21.10
N GLU A 3 -17.89 15.84 -19.96
CA GLU A 3 -16.86 14.81 -19.85
C GLU A 3 -17.19 13.79 -18.76
N PRO A 4 -16.87 12.50 -18.95
CA PRO A 4 -17.08 11.49 -17.93
C PRO A 4 -16.09 11.67 -16.79
N PHE A 5 -16.54 11.45 -15.55
CA PHE A 5 -15.67 11.29 -14.40
C PHE A 5 -15.22 9.84 -14.27
N VAL A 6 -13.94 9.64 -13.94
CA VAL A 6 -13.38 8.33 -13.64
C VAL A 6 -13.22 8.21 -12.12
N ILE A 7 -13.84 7.20 -11.54
CA ILE A 7 -13.66 6.88 -10.13
C ILE A 7 -12.36 6.08 -9.99
N ARG A 8 -11.45 6.54 -9.16
CA ARG A 8 -10.13 5.93 -9.01
C ARG A 8 -10.20 4.53 -8.38
N PRO A 9 -9.61 3.51 -9.00
CA PRO A 9 -9.47 2.18 -8.39
C PRO A 9 -8.19 2.06 -7.54
N THR A 10 -7.29 3.02 -7.69
CA THR A 10 -5.98 3.19 -7.02
C THR A 10 -5.46 4.58 -7.34
N SER A 11 -4.43 5.04 -6.65
CA SER A 11 -3.99 6.44 -6.76
C SER A 11 -2.66 6.64 -7.50
N GLU A 12 -1.96 5.59 -7.94
CA GLU A 12 -0.66 5.72 -8.60
C GLU A 12 -0.70 6.67 -9.81
N THR A 13 -1.77 6.59 -10.61
CA THR A 13 -1.90 7.43 -11.81
C THR A 13 -2.13 8.90 -11.47
N SER A 14 -3.04 9.20 -10.54
CA SER A 14 -3.34 10.58 -10.15
C SER A 14 -2.19 11.24 -9.38
N ILE A 15 -1.55 10.48 -8.50
CA ILE A 15 -0.38 10.94 -7.74
C ILE A 15 0.84 11.05 -8.65
N GLY A 16 1.01 10.13 -9.60
CA GLY A 16 2.08 10.23 -10.60
C GLY A 16 1.99 11.51 -11.43
N ALA A 17 0.78 11.92 -11.82
CA ALA A 17 0.56 13.20 -12.50
C ALA A 17 0.87 14.43 -11.61
N ALA A 18 0.67 14.32 -10.30
CA ALA A 18 1.08 15.35 -9.34
C ALA A 18 2.60 15.37 -9.17
N PHE A 19 3.23 14.23 -8.97
CA PHE A 19 4.68 14.11 -8.85
C PHE A 19 5.42 14.66 -10.07
N ALA A 20 4.91 14.40 -11.27
CA ALA A 20 5.49 14.94 -12.50
C ALA A 20 5.53 16.48 -12.56
N ARG A 21 4.69 17.16 -11.74
CA ARG A 21 4.69 18.62 -11.62
C ARG A 21 5.49 19.13 -10.43
N TRP A 22 5.66 18.31 -9.39
CA TRP A 22 6.31 18.72 -8.15
C TRP A 22 7.79 18.40 -8.11
N VAL A 23 8.21 17.35 -8.83
CA VAL A 23 9.59 16.89 -8.85
C VAL A 23 10.30 17.49 -10.07
N GLU A 24 11.20 18.45 -9.83
CA GLU A 24 11.96 19.13 -10.87
C GLU A 24 13.47 18.81 -10.79
N SER A 25 13.98 18.62 -9.57
CA SER A 25 15.39 18.37 -9.33
C SER A 25 15.62 17.31 -8.25
N TYR A 26 16.87 16.80 -8.16
CA TYR A 26 17.27 15.88 -7.11
C TYR A 26 17.04 16.44 -5.70
N ARG A 27 16.90 17.77 -5.55
CA ARG A 27 16.65 18.41 -4.24
C ARG A 27 15.22 18.22 -3.76
N ASP A 28 14.31 17.86 -4.64
CA ASP A 28 12.91 17.57 -4.31
C ASP A 28 12.72 16.13 -3.87
N LEU A 29 13.77 15.32 -3.94
CA LEU A 29 13.79 13.91 -3.59
C LEU A 29 14.57 13.63 -2.29
N PRO A 30 14.15 12.65 -1.47
CA PRO A 30 12.96 11.84 -1.69
C PRO A 30 11.67 12.62 -1.39
N LEU A 31 10.64 12.40 -2.21
CA LEU A 31 9.29 12.91 -1.96
C LEU A 31 8.44 11.80 -1.38
N LEU A 32 7.95 11.99 -0.16
CA LEU A 32 7.21 10.99 0.60
C LEU A 32 5.84 11.58 0.95
N ILE A 33 4.79 10.96 0.46
CA ILE A 33 3.42 11.35 0.83
C ILE A 33 2.58 10.14 1.21
N ASN A 34 1.57 10.40 2.02
CA ASN A 34 0.58 9.41 2.36
C ASN A 34 -0.80 10.06 2.46
N GLN A 35 -1.85 9.29 2.27
CA GLN A 35 -3.23 9.74 2.43
C GLN A 35 -4.11 8.68 3.08
N TRP A 36 -5.11 9.16 3.81
CA TRP A 36 -6.28 8.39 4.20
C TRP A 36 -7.36 8.66 3.17
N ALA A 37 -7.77 7.65 2.43
CA ALA A 37 -8.60 7.84 1.25
C ALA A 37 -9.54 6.65 1.03
N ASN A 38 -10.40 6.78 0.04
CA ASN A 38 -11.21 5.70 -0.49
C ASN A 38 -10.84 5.42 -1.94
N VAL A 39 -11.12 4.20 -2.36
CA VAL A 39 -11.10 3.79 -3.77
C VAL A 39 -12.29 2.89 -4.05
N MET A 40 -12.66 2.79 -5.32
CA MET A 40 -13.73 1.89 -5.76
C MET A 40 -13.19 0.90 -6.78
N ARG A 41 -13.56 -0.36 -6.60
CA ARG A 41 -13.24 -1.45 -7.52
C ARG A 41 -14.46 -2.29 -7.76
N TRP A 42 -14.65 -2.75 -8.99
CA TRP A 42 -15.70 -3.69 -9.27
C TRP A 42 -15.49 -4.99 -8.50
N GLU A 43 -16.45 -5.38 -7.66
CA GLU A 43 -16.40 -6.61 -6.89
C GLU A 43 -17.68 -7.41 -7.08
N MET A 44 -17.55 -8.60 -7.68
CA MET A 44 -18.69 -9.47 -7.96
C MET A 44 -19.15 -10.27 -6.74
N ARG A 45 -18.28 -10.50 -5.78
CA ARG A 45 -18.53 -11.31 -4.59
C ARG A 45 -18.12 -10.55 -3.33
N PRO A 46 -18.90 -9.53 -2.92
CA PRO A 46 -18.53 -8.74 -1.77
C PRO A 46 -18.53 -9.58 -0.49
N ARG A 47 -17.58 -9.29 0.39
CA ARG A 47 -17.46 -9.83 1.74
C ARG A 47 -17.14 -8.69 2.68
N LEU A 48 -17.91 -8.59 3.76
CA LEU A 48 -17.76 -7.52 4.73
C LEU A 48 -16.30 -7.35 5.16
N PHE A 49 -15.79 -6.13 5.11
CA PHE A 49 -14.40 -5.71 5.33
C PHE A 49 -13.35 -6.32 4.39
N LEU A 50 -13.51 -7.55 3.91
CA LEU A 50 -12.49 -8.26 3.16
C LEU A 50 -12.47 -7.87 1.68
N ARG A 51 -13.65 -7.75 1.07
CA ARG A 51 -13.85 -7.40 -0.34
C ARG A 51 -15.14 -6.59 -0.49
N THR A 52 -14.99 -5.29 -0.59
CA THR A 52 -16.10 -4.35 -0.81
C THR A 52 -15.85 -3.56 -2.10
N ALA A 53 -16.91 -3.09 -2.73
CA ALA A 53 -16.79 -2.29 -3.95
C ALA A 53 -16.10 -0.96 -3.67
N GLU A 54 -16.40 -0.34 -2.54
CA GLU A 54 -15.67 0.80 -2.00
C GLU A 54 -15.01 0.40 -0.69
N PHE A 55 -13.79 0.86 -0.45
CA PHE A 55 -13.11 0.65 0.83
C PHE A 55 -12.24 1.84 1.19
N LEU A 56 -12.05 2.01 2.49
CA LEU A 56 -11.14 2.98 3.07
C LEU A 56 -9.77 2.34 3.27
N TRP A 57 -8.74 3.11 3.04
CA TRP A 57 -7.37 2.67 3.23
C TRP A 57 -6.43 3.81 3.60
N GLN A 58 -5.29 3.45 4.08
CA GLN A 58 -4.10 4.26 4.10
C GLN A 58 -3.24 3.81 2.92
N GLU A 59 -2.81 4.73 2.12
CA GLU A 59 -1.85 4.48 1.05
C GLU A 59 -0.76 5.54 1.04
N GLY A 60 0.45 5.11 0.76
CA GLY A 60 1.56 6.01 0.56
C GLY A 60 2.18 5.85 -0.81
N HIS A 61 2.77 6.93 -1.28
CA HIS A 61 3.44 7.01 -2.56
C HIS A 61 4.72 7.81 -2.39
N THR A 62 5.80 7.33 -2.98
CA THR A 62 7.10 7.99 -2.83
C THR A 62 7.84 8.05 -4.16
N ALA A 63 8.72 9.03 -4.27
CA ALA A 63 9.65 9.16 -5.38
C ALA A 63 11.07 9.38 -4.83
N HIS A 64 12.04 8.72 -5.44
CA HIS A 64 13.43 8.67 -5.00
C HIS A 64 14.40 8.92 -6.15
N GLU A 65 15.60 9.41 -5.82
CA GLU A 65 16.68 9.61 -6.78
C GLU A 65 17.21 8.27 -7.30
N THR A 66 17.36 7.28 -6.41
CA THR A 66 17.99 6.01 -6.74
C THR A 66 17.06 4.80 -6.50
N ALA A 67 17.42 3.68 -7.13
CA ALA A 67 16.74 2.42 -6.93
C ALA A 67 16.91 1.91 -5.49
N GLU A 68 18.10 2.07 -4.94
CA GLU A 68 18.45 1.64 -3.59
C GLU A 68 17.59 2.33 -2.53
N GLU A 69 17.45 3.65 -2.63
CA GLU A 69 16.57 4.42 -1.73
C GLU A 69 15.11 3.93 -1.78
N ALA A 70 14.59 3.72 -2.99
CA ALA A 70 13.22 3.24 -3.18
C ALA A 70 13.03 1.80 -2.66
N ILE A 71 14.03 0.93 -2.79
CA ILE A 71 14.00 -0.43 -2.25
C ILE A 71 13.99 -0.39 -0.71
N VAL A 72 14.85 0.43 -0.11
CA VAL A 72 14.89 0.61 1.35
C VAL A 72 13.54 1.12 1.87
N GLU A 73 12.91 2.08 1.20
CA GLU A 73 11.58 2.57 1.57
C GLU A 73 10.52 1.46 1.45
N THR A 74 10.57 0.66 0.40
CA THR A 74 9.66 -0.48 0.20
C THR A 74 9.77 -1.49 1.35
N GLU A 75 10.99 -1.81 1.76
CA GLU A 75 11.27 -2.75 2.86
C GLU A 75 10.90 -2.15 4.22
N THR A 76 11.16 -0.85 4.42
CA THR A 76 10.77 -0.13 5.63
C THR A 76 9.27 -0.17 5.85
N MET A 77 8.47 0.14 4.84
CA MET A 77 7.01 0.12 4.97
C MET A 77 6.43 -1.28 5.09
N HIS A 78 7.05 -2.26 4.44
CA HIS A 78 6.71 -3.67 4.66
C HIS A 78 6.90 -4.06 6.13
N LYS A 79 8.02 -3.67 6.72
CA LYS A 79 8.33 -3.90 8.14
C LYS A 79 7.36 -3.17 9.08
N VAL A 80 7.01 -1.94 8.78
CA VAL A 80 6.01 -1.16 9.55
C VAL A 80 4.67 -1.89 9.59
N TYR A 81 4.21 -2.44 8.47
CA TYR A 81 2.96 -3.20 8.44
C TYR A 81 3.04 -4.52 9.21
N GLU A 82 4.15 -5.23 9.11
CA GLU A 82 4.39 -6.43 9.91
C GLU A 82 4.34 -6.12 11.40
N ASP A 83 5.06 -5.08 11.84
CA ASP A 83 5.11 -4.67 13.25
C ASP A 83 3.74 -4.20 13.74
N PHE A 84 3.01 -3.44 12.92
CA PHE A 84 1.66 -3.00 13.26
C PHE A 84 0.70 -4.19 13.51
N LEU A 85 0.70 -5.17 12.60
CA LEU A 85 -0.14 -6.36 12.77
C LEU A 85 0.24 -7.16 14.02
N ARG A 86 1.53 -7.38 14.24
CA ARG A 86 2.02 -8.14 15.40
C ARG A 86 1.80 -7.39 16.71
N ASP A 87 2.23 -6.14 16.78
CA ASP A 87 2.36 -5.41 18.05
C ASP A 87 1.08 -4.70 18.47
N HIS A 88 0.21 -4.32 17.52
CA HIS A 88 -1.04 -3.62 17.80
C HIS A 88 -2.26 -4.52 17.62
N LEU A 89 -2.29 -5.32 16.56
CA LEU A 89 -3.43 -6.19 16.27
C LEU A 89 -3.27 -7.60 16.84
N ALA A 90 -2.10 -7.92 17.42
CA ALA A 90 -1.75 -9.24 17.96
C ALA A 90 -1.97 -10.38 16.94
N ILE A 91 -1.76 -10.09 15.66
CA ILE A 91 -1.95 -11.07 14.57
C ILE A 91 -0.58 -11.57 14.12
N PRO A 92 -0.32 -12.88 14.25
CA PRO A 92 0.88 -13.48 13.67
C PRO A 92 0.86 -13.35 12.15
N THR A 93 1.98 -12.96 11.58
CA THR A 93 2.09 -12.70 10.15
C THR A 93 3.24 -13.48 9.52
N ILE A 94 3.10 -13.71 8.23
CA ILE A 94 4.13 -14.27 7.37
C ILE A 94 4.50 -13.20 6.35
N PRO A 95 5.68 -12.56 6.51
CA PRO A 95 6.21 -11.66 5.49
C PRO A 95 6.73 -12.45 4.29
N GLY A 96 6.58 -11.90 3.10
CA GLY A 96 7.05 -12.53 1.88
C GLY A 96 7.06 -11.63 0.66
N GLU A 97 7.54 -12.16 -0.44
CA GLU A 97 7.51 -11.50 -1.74
C GLU A 97 6.57 -12.26 -2.68
N LYS A 98 5.71 -11.53 -3.37
CA LYS A 98 4.79 -12.11 -4.36
C LYS A 98 5.53 -12.59 -5.59
N THR A 99 5.08 -13.73 -6.11
CA THR A 99 5.52 -14.24 -7.41
C THR A 99 5.16 -13.24 -8.52
N GLU A 100 5.84 -13.33 -9.64
CA GLU A 100 5.59 -12.45 -10.79
C GLU A 100 4.12 -12.46 -11.23
N ARG A 101 3.47 -13.62 -11.18
CA ARG A 101 2.06 -13.78 -11.55
C ARG A 101 1.08 -13.03 -10.65
N GLU A 102 1.41 -12.86 -9.36
CA GLU A 102 0.55 -12.24 -8.35
C GLU A 102 0.99 -10.83 -7.97
N ARG A 103 2.08 -10.38 -8.56
CA ARG A 103 2.64 -9.05 -8.35
C ARG A 103 1.65 -7.97 -8.78
N PHE A 104 1.69 -6.83 -8.10
CA PHE A 104 0.93 -5.66 -8.53
C PHE A 104 1.33 -5.26 -9.96
N PRO A 105 0.36 -5.04 -10.87
CA PRO A 105 0.66 -4.72 -12.26
C PRO A 105 1.54 -3.48 -12.38
N GLY A 106 2.69 -3.61 -13.05
CA GLY A 106 3.68 -2.54 -13.20
C GLY A 106 4.73 -2.47 -12.08
N ALA A 107 4.59 -3.21 -11.00
CA ALA A 107 5.62 -3.28 -9.97
C ALA A 107 6.79 -4.19 -10.40
N VAL A 108 8.00 -3.81 -9.99
CA VAL A 108 9.21 -4.65 -10.12
C VAL A 108 9.25 -5.70 -9.01
N ARG A 109 8.90 -5.29 -7.77
CA ARG A 109 8.76 -6.17 -6.61
C ARG A 109 7.50 -5.82 -5.83
N THR A 110 6.85 -6.82 -5.26
CA THR A 110 5.74 -6.64 -4.33
C THR A 110 6.00 -7.46 -3.08
N LEU A 111 6.24 -6.77 -1.97
CA LEU A 111 6.29 -7.37 -0.66
C LEU A 111 4.88 -7.44 -0.07
N THR A 112 4.60 -8.50 0.66
CA THR A 112 3.30 -8.75 1.27
C THR A 112 3.46 -9.20 2.71
N VAL A 113 2.49 -8.83 3.53
CA VAL A 113 2.33 -9.38 4.88
C VAL A 113 1.02 -10.14 4.89
N GLU A 114 1.10 -11.44 5.14
CA GLU A 114 -0.07 -12.30 5.15
C GLU A 114 -0.36 -12.81 6.57
N ALA A 115 -1.64 -12.80 6.93
CA ALA A 115 -2.12 -13.26 8.21
C ALA A 115 -2.84 -14.60 8.06
N MET A 116 -2.56 -15.55 8.95
CA MET A 116 -3.32 -16.78 9.06
C MET A 116 -4.50 -16.58 10.00
N VAL A 117 -5.71 -16.85 9.51
CA VAL A 117 -6.93 -16.77 10.33
C VAL A 117 -7.37 -18.16 10.82
N GLN A 118 -8.39 -18.20 11.70
CA GLN A 118 -8.77 -19.43 12.42
C GLN A 118 -9.18 -20.58 11.50
N ASP A 119 -9.76 -20.31 10.34
CA ASP A 119 -10.12 -21.32 9.35
C ASP A 119 -8.93 -21.83 8.50
N LYS A 120 -7.70 -21.45 8.90
CA LYS A 120 -6.43 -21.83 8.27
C LYS A 120 -6.24 -21.27 6.85
N LYS A 121 -6.96 -20.20 6.52
CA LYS A 121 -6.74 -19.44 5.27
C LYS A 121 -5.83 -18.26 5.52
N ALA A 122 -4.96 -17.98 4.56
CA ALA A 122 -4.14 -16.77 4.55
C ALA A 122 -4.91 -15.60 3.97
N ILE A 123 -4.77 -14.44 4.62
CA ILE A 123 -5.33 -13.17 4.16
C ILE A 123 -4.19 -12.18 3.95
N GLN A 124 -4.13 -11.57 2.76
CA GLN A 124 -3.23 -10.46 2.51
C GLN A 124 -3.63 -9.26 3.37
N ALA A 125 -2.77 -8.87 4.28
CA ALA A 125 -3.03 -7.82 5.27
C ALA A 125 -2.38 -6.48 4.91
N GLY A 126 -1.25 -6.49 4.23
CA GLY A 126 -0.58 -5.27 3.78
C GLY A 126 0.34 -5.56 2.61
N THR A 127 0.59 -4.55 1.78
CA THR A 127 1.53 -4.65 0.65
C THR A 127 2.41 -3.42 0.54
N SER A 128 3.63 -3.64 0.06
CA SER A 128 4.57 -2.60 -0.29
C SER A 128 5.21 -2.93 -1.64
N HIS A 129 5.17 -1.96 -2.56
CA HIS A 129 5.56 -2.15 -3.94
C HIS A 129 6.76 -1.29 -4.30
N TYR A 130 7.81 -1.90 -4.79
CA TYR A 130 8.84 -1.22 -5.56
C TYR A 130 8.40 -1.16 -7.02
N LEU A 131 8.10 0.03 -7.51
CA LEU A 131 7.58 0.24 -8.86
C LEU A 131 8.71 0.46 -9.89
N GLY A 132 9.96 0.58 -9.43
CA GLY A 132 11.07 0.95 -10.29
C GLY A 132 10.80 2.28 -10.98
N GLN A 133 11.05 2.35 -12.28
CA GLN A 133 10.76 3.53 -13.11
C GLN A 133 9.53 3.37 -14.00
N ASN A 134 8.78 2.29 -13.85
CA ASN A 134 7.68 1.98 -14.78
C ASN A 134 6.58 3.05 -14.76
N PHE A 135 6.11 3.40 -13.56
CA PHE A 135 5.12 4.47 -13.39
C PHE A 135 5.71 5.85 -13.65
N ALA A 136 6.97 6.08 -13.26
CA ALA A 136 7.65 7.33 -13.51
C ALA A 136 7.78 7.63 -15.01
N LYS A 137 8.12 6.62 -15.82
CA LYS A 137 8.16 6.75 -17.29
C LYS A 137 6.79 7.02 -17.89
N ALA A 138 5.76 6.31 -17.40
CA ALA A 138 4.39 6.50 -17.89
C ALA A 138 3.80 7.87 -17.54
N ALA A 139 4.09 8.39 -16.33
CA ALA A 139 3.58 9.67 -15.85
C ALA A 139 4.50 10.87 -16.17
N GLY A 140 5.73 10.63 -16.64
CA GLY A 140 6.71 11.69 -16.91
C GLY A 140 7.37 12.27 -15.66
N ILE A 141 7.53 11.47 -14.57
CA ILE A 141 8.18 11.93 -13.34
C ILE A 141 9.69 11.96 -13.56
N GLN A 142 10.19 13.13 -13.95
CA GLN A 142 11.60 13.38 -14.25
C GLN A 142 12.16 14.47 -13.34
N PHE A 143 13.43 14.33 -13.00
CA PHE A 143 14.18 15.35 -12.25
C PHE A 143 15.53 15.63 -12.92
N LEU A 144 16.06 16.80 -12.65
CA LEU A 144 17.43 17.15 -13.03
C LEU A 144 18.38 16.57 -11.98
N GLY A 145 19.20 15.62 -12.39
CA GLY A 145 20.19 14.97 -11.55
C GLY A 145 21.36 15.88 -11.17
N ARG A 146 22.24 15.39 -10.30
CA ARG A 146 23.46 16.12 -9.85
C ARG A 146 24.45 16.38 -10.97
N ASP A 147 24.39 15.59 -12.02
CA ASP A 147 25.16 15.69 -13.26
C ASP A 147 24.53 16.61 -14.34
N ASN A 148 23.45 17.32 -14.00
CA ASN A 148 22.66 18.12 -14.90
C ASN A 148 22.00 17.33 -16.06
N THR A 149 21.81 16.02 -15.90
CA THR A 149 21.03 15.23 -16.84
C THR A 149 19.60 14.97 -16.32
N LYS A 150 18.64 14.85 -17.24
CA LYS A 150 17.27 14.45 -16.86
C LYS A 150 17.19 12.95 -16.64
N GLN A 151 16.66 12.56 -15.51
CA GLN A 151 16.50 11.20 -15.09
C GLN A 151 15.06 10.92 -14.66
N PHE A 152 14.59 9.68 -14.79
CA PHE A 152 13.32 9.26 -14.21
C PHE A 152 13.50 8.86 -12.76
N ALA A 153 12.55 9.26 -11.92
CA ALA A 153 12.54 8.86 -10.51
C ALA A 153 12.24 7.36 -10.35
N HIS A 154 12.71 6.79 -9.25
CA HIS A 154 12.28 5.49 -8.75
C HIS A 154 11.13 5.68 -7.78
N THR A 155 10.03 4.93 -7.94
CA THR A 155 8.82 5.14 -7.16
C THR A 155 8.44 3.91 -6.36
N THR A 156 7.73 4.15 -5.25
CA THR A 156 7.09 3.11 -4.44
C THR A 156 5.63 3.43 -4.20
N SER A 157 4.84 2.41 -3.91
CA SER A 157 3.53 2.58 -3.30
C SER A 157 3.28 1.48 -2.27
N TRP A 158 2.55 1.80 -1.21
CA TRP A 158 2.28 0.86 -0.13
C TRP A 158 0.95 1.20 0.53
N GLY A 159 0.30 0.19 1.12
CA GLY A 159 -1.01 0.41 1.70
C GLY A 159 -1.56 -0.71 2.56
N VAL A 160 -2.47 -0.31 3.46
CA VAL A 160 -3.33 -1.17 4.25
C VAL A 160 -4.76 -0.61 4.25
N SER A 161 -5.74 -1.48 4.31
CA SER A 161 -7.15 -1.09 4.21
C SER A 161 -7.97 -1.54 5.42
N THR A 162 -9.23 -1.18 5.44
CA THR A 162 -10.23 -1.67 6.40
C THR A 162 -10.39 -3.20 6.39
N ARG A 163 -9.73 -3.91 5.44
CA ARG A 163 -9.57 -5.37 5.51
C ARG A 163 -8.93 -5.82 6.82
N LEU A 164 -8.08 -5.00 7.44
CA LEU A 164 -7.47 -5.31 8.73
C LEU A 164 -8.50 -5.48 9.85
N ILE A 165 -9.62 -4.77 9.79
CA ILE A 165 -10.74 -4.96 10.73
C ILE A 165 -11.31 -6.37 10.58
N GLY A 166 -11.60 -6.79 9.35
CA GLY A 166 -12.06 -8.16 9.08
C GLY A 166 -11.03 -9.22 9.46
N THR A 167 -9.76 -8.98 9.17
CA THR A 167 -8.67 -9.89 9.55
C THR A 167 -8.57 -10.04 11.07
N MET A 168 -8.70 -8.95 11.82
CA MET A 168 -8.70 -8.95 13.28
C MET A 168 -9.90 -9.73 13.83
N ILE A 169 -11.10 -9.50 13.28
CA ILE A 169 -12.31 -10.25 13.68
C ILE A 169 -12.13 -11.76 13.42
N MET A 170 -11.59 -12.11 12.25
CA MET A 170 -11.37 -13.52 11.90
C MET A 170 -10.23 -14.17 12.68
N ALA A 171 -9.30 -13.39 13.23
CA ALA A 171 -8.22 -13.90 14.07
C ALA A 171 -8.63 -14.03 15.54
N HIS A 172 -9.47 -13.13 16.05
CA HIS A 172 -9.75 -13.00 17.49
C HIS A 172 -11.24 -13.12 17.85
N GLY A 173 -12.12 -13.30 16.87
CA GLY A 173 -13.55 -13.45 17.10
C GLY A 173 -13.97 -14.90 17.35
N ASP A 174 -15.09 -15.05 18.06
CA ASP A 174 -15.83 -16.29 18.24
C ASP A 174 -17.34 -16.00 18.13
N ASP A 175 -18.18 -16.98 18.50
CA ASP A 175 -19.66 -16.81 18.44
C ASP A 175 -20.20 -15.83 19.48
N ASP A 176 -19.44 -15.53 20.53
CA ASP A 176 -19.82 -14.59 21.59
C ASP A 176 -19.35 -13.14 21.30
N GLY A 177 -18.39 -12.96 20.38
CA GLY A 177 -17.91 -11.64 19.98
C GLY A 177 -16.44 -11.59 19.56
N VAL A 178 -15.83 -10.42 19.70
CA VAL A 178 -14.43 -10.19 19.35
C VAL A 178 -13.61 -9.81 20.57
N MET A 179 -12.56 -10.57 20.83
CA MET A 179 -11.55 -10.20 21.83
C MET A 179 -10.58 -9.19 21.20
N LEU A 180 -10.78 -7.91 21.52
CA LEU A 180 -9.89 -6.86 21.00
C LEU A 180 -8.52 -6.93 21.68
N PRO A 181 -7.43 -6.87 20.89
CA PRO A 181 -6.10 -6.72 21.47
C PRO A 181 -6.00 -5.49 22.37
N PRO A 182 -5.28 -5.55 23.50
CA PRO A 182 -5.26 -4.46 24.48
C PRO A 182 -4.84 -3.10 23.92
N ARG A 183 -3.95 -3.07 22.93
CA ARG A 183 -3.47 -1.81 22.33
C ARG A 183 -4.49 -1.08 21.46
N ILE A 184 -5.55 -1.74 21.04
CA ILE A 184 -6.61 -1.15 20.21
C ILE A 184 -7.98 -1.17 20.89
N ALA A 185 -8.11 -1.84 22.02
CA ALA A 185 -9.33 -1.86 22.81
C ALA A 185 -9.63 -0.44 23.32
N PRO A 186 -10.84 0.09 23.06
CA PRO A 186 -11.20 1.46 23.50
C PRO A 186 -11.32 1.58 25.01
N GLN A 187 -11.55 0.45 25.68
CA GLN A 187 -11.61 0.36 27.14
C GLN A 187 -10.60 -0.67 27.61
N GLN A 188 -9.71 -0.25 28.45
CA GLN A 188 -8.82 -1.10 29.22
C GLN A 188 -9.50 -1.35 30.57
N ILE A 189 -9.37 -2.54 31.16
CA ILE A 189 -10.02 -2.87 32.42
C ILE A 189 -9.56 -1.93 33.53
#